data_726b43ab4f879bf1652241ef8d5e800c
#
_entry.id   726b43ab4f879bf1652241ef8d5e800c
#
_cell.length_a   1.000
_cell.length_b   1.000
_cell.length_c   1.000
_cell.angle_alpha   90.00
_cell.angle_beta   90.00
_cell.angle_gamma   90.00
#
_symmetry.space_group_name_H-M   'P 1'
#
loop_
_entity.id
_entity.type
_entity.pdbx_description
1 polymer ?
#
loop_
_entity_poly.entity_id
_entity_poly.type
_entity_poly.pdbx_seq_one_letter_code
_entity_poly.pdbx_strand_id
1 'polypeptide(L)'
;MNQNLILRIVGVILCIEALCMIPPLLLSVFGGGVDQRAFLYALLICGGVGVLLSLIRADNARLQTRDGFVCVALCWIALSVFGALPYFFSGSCSFIDAIFETVSGLTTTGASIFPSPASLPQGIQFWRALTQWMGGMGILVLMLALLPKLSEGSVNLMKAESPGPISTKLRPRTGETARILYRIYIALTVAEALLLRIAGLPLFDAITTALTTISTGGFSIRDASIAYYQSHFVNWILIFFMFAASVNFTLLYLCVTRRFREALKSEELRVYSLVVVGASAMIAADLIVRTGRDIGSAIENAAFQVTTLISTTGYCTEDFDLWPQFCRCILVLVMFFGGCAGSTAGGVKASRIVLLCKALRRDLRRVMHSREVRPITLDGHRVTEETVSSVSVFFFAYIAIMLLGTLILSLDNIDFTAAFTASLTAISNVGPGLGAVGPTCNFGFLSGISKLTMSAIMLLGRLEIMPLLVLLMPSVWRRK
;
A
#
# COMPACT_ATOMS: atom_id res chain seq x y z
N MET A 1 4.76 19.70 22.09
CA MET A 1 5.30 18.74 21.12
C MET A 1 6.68 18.27 21.61
N ASN A 2 6.89 16.97 21.73
CA ASN A 2 8.16 16.41 22.18
C ASN A 2 9.10 16.18 20.98
N GLN A 3 9.75 17.27 20.53
CA GLN A 3 10.60 17.27 19.33
C GLN A 3 11.76 16.27 19.46
N ASN A 4 12.42 16.22 20.61
CA ASN A 4 13.56 15.34 20.83
C ASN A 4 13.17 13.84 20.69
N LEU A 5 12.00 13.47 21.21
CA LEU A 5 11.51 12.09 21.07
C LEU A 5 11.16 11.76 19.61
N ILE A 6 10.54 12.70 18.88
CA ILE A 6 10.22 12.53 17.46
C ILE A 6 11.51 12.34 16.66
N LEU A 7 12.51 13.21 16.82
CA LEU A 7 13.80 13.10 16.12
C LEU A 7 14.52 11.78 16.44
N ARG A 8 14.48 11.36 17.70
CA ARG A 8 15.05 10.04 18.10
C ARG A 8 14.35 8.88 17.41
N ILE A 9 13.02 8.91 17.28
CA ILE A 9 12.26 7.86 16.58
C ILE A 9 12.61 7.85 15.09
N VAL A 10 12.67 9.02 14.45
CA VAL A 10 13.14 9.15 13.06
C VAL A 10 14.53 8.56 12.90
N GLY A 11 15.46 8.85 13.82
CA GLY A 11 16.81 8.29 13.81
C GLY A 11 16.84 6.75 13.88
N VAL A 12 16.03 6.17 14.78
CA VAL A 12 15.93 4.70 14.89
C VAL A 12 15.39 4.08 13.61
N ILE A 13 14.40 4.70 12.99
CA ILE A 13 13.82 4.21 11.73
C ILE A 13 14.80 4.29 10.57
N LEU A 14 15.59 5.38 10.48
CA LEU A 14 16.65 5.48 9.47
C LEU A 14 17.76 4.43 9.70
N CYS A 15 18.08 4.08 10.95
CA CYS A 15 18.99 2.95 11.22
C CYS A 15 18.41 1.63 10.71
N ILE A 16 17.09 1.39 10.88
CA ILE A 16 16.44 0.19 10.35
C ILE A 16 16.49 0.18 8.81
N GLU A 17 16.23 1.31 8.17
CA GLU A 17 16.32 1.45 6.72
C GLU A 17 17.75 1.18 6.21
N ALA A 18 18.77 1.74 6.88
CA ALA A 18 20.17 1.48 6.56
C ALA A 18 20.50 -0.02 6.68
N LEU A 19 20.01 -0.71 7.72
CA LEU A 19 20.17 -2.17 7.84
C LEU A 19 19.48 -2.92 6.70
N CYS A 20 18.32 -2.45 6.23
CA CYS A 20 17.63 -3.03 5.08
C CYS A 20 18.35 -2.78 3.74
N MET A 21 19.31 -1.85 3.66
CA MET A 21 20.17 -1.67 2.48
C MET A 21 21.31 -2.72 2.40
N ILE A 22 21.56 -3.48 3.47
CA ILE A 22 22.63 -4.50 3.49
C ILE A 22 22.35 -5.66 2.52
N PRO A 23 21.16 -6.31 2.49
CA PRO A 23 20.89 -7.38 1.54
C PRO A 23 21.11 -6.99 0.06
N PRO A 24 20.54 -5.86 -0.45
CA PRO A 24 20.82 -5.43 -1.83
C PRO A 24 22.32 -5.10 -2.06
N LEU A 25 23.02 -4.53 -1.06
CA LEU A 25 24.47 -4.32 -1.15
C LEU A 25 25.21 -5.64 -1.33
N LEU A 26 24.88 -6.66 -0.54
CA LEU A 26 25.51 -7.99 -0.65
C LEU A 26 25.22 -8.62 -2.02
N LEU A 27 23.99 -8.53 -2.51
CA LEU A 27 23.66 -9.00 -3.86
C LEU A 27 24.49 -8.30 -4.93
N SER A 28 24.67 -6.98 -4.84
CA SER A 28 25.53 -6.23 -5.77
C SER A 28 26.98 -6.61 -5.68
N VAL A 29 27.51 -6.89 -4.47
CA VAL A 29 28.91 -7.31 -4.27
C VAL A 29 29.14 -8.71 -4.85
N PHE A 30 28.30 -9.68 -4.54
CA PHE A 30 28.45 -11.05 -5.03
C PHE A 30 28.08 -11.20 -6.51
N GLY A 31 27.16 -10.39 -7.01
CA GLY A 31 26.76 -10.37 -8.43
C GLY A 31 27.68 -9.55 -9.32
N GLY A 32 28.73 -8.89 -8.80
CA GLY A 32 29.62 -8.02 -9.59
C GLY A 32 28.90 -6.77 -10.15
N GLY A 33 27.81 -6.34 -9.51
CA GLY A 33 26.99 -5.19 -9.94
C GLY A 33 27.73 -3.86 -9.84
N VAL A 34 27.37 -2.90 -10.69
CA VAL A 34 27.96 -1.55 -10.70
C VAL A 34 27.42 -0.65 -9.58
N ASP A 35 26.40 -1.08 -8.90
CA ASP A 35 25.63 -0.35 -7.87
C ASP A 35 26.16 -0.51 -6.44
N GLN A 36 27.26 -1.27 -6.24
CA GLN A 36 27.89 -1.50 -4.91
C GLN A 36 28.21 -0.18 -4.20
N ARG A 37 28.85 0.77 -4.90
CA ARG A 37 29.22 2.06 -4.33
C ARG A 37 28.01 2.90 -3.95
N ALA A 38 26.95 2.80 -4.75
CA ALA A 38 25.71 3.52 -4.50
C ALA A 38 25.06 3.08 -3.18
N PHE A 39 24.94 1.76 -2.96
CA PHE A 39 24.44 1.23 -1.69
C PHE A 39 25.34 1.55 -0.51
N LEU A 40 26.68 1.50 -0.69
CA LEU A 40 27.61 1.83 0.38
C LEU A 40 27.49 3.28 0.82
N TYR A 41 27.43 4.25 -0.13
CA TYR A 41 27.23 5.66 0.20
C TYR A 41 25.87 5.92 0.83
N ALA A 42 24.81 5.34 0.29
CA ALA A 42 23.47 5.47 0.84
C ALA A 42 23.40 4.92 2.28
N LEU A 43 23.97 3.75 2.54
CA LEU A 43 24.02 3.13 3.86
C LEU A 43 24.79 3.99 4.86
N LEU A 44 25.96 4.51 4.47
CA LEU A 44 26.79 5.37 5.36
C LEU A 44 26.07 6.68 5.69
N ILE A 45 25.43 7.32 4.72
CA ILE A 45 24.69 8.57 4.93
C ILE A 45 23.44 8.31 5.76
N CYS A 46 22.59 7.36 5.37
CA CYS A 46 21.36 7.02 6.08
C CYS A 46 21.66 6.53 7.50
N GLY A 47 22.61 5.62 7.65
CA GLY A 47 23.01 5.08 8.95
C GLY A 47 23.70 6.13 9.83
N GLY A 48 24.56 6.97 9.28
CA GLY A 48 25.22 8.06 10.00
C GLY A 48 24.22 9.07 10.56
N VAL A 49 23.29 9.56 9.73
CA VAL A 49 22.21 10.47 10.18
C VAL A 49 21.30 9.75 11.18
N GLY A 50 20.96 8.49 10.92
CA GLY A 50 20.13 7.67 11.80
C GLY A 50 20.76 7.53 13.20
N VAL A 51 22.03 7.20 13.29
CA VAL A 51 22.75 7.11 14.57
C VAL A 51 22.80 8.46 15.27
N LEU A 52 23.16 9.54 14.58
CA LEU A 52 23.23 10.87 15.17
C LEU A 52 21.88 11.30 15.78
N LEU A 53 20.78 11.09 15.06
CA LEU A 53 19.43 11.41 15.56
C LEU A 53 18.99 10.48 16.70
N SER A 54 19.37 9.21 16.68
CA SER A 54 19.00 8.22 17.71
C SER A 54 19.66 8.52 19.06
N LEU A 55 20.80 9.21 19.08
CA LEU A 55 21.54 9.60 20.29
C LEU A 55 20.91 10.80 21.02
N ILE A 56 19.94 11.49 20.41
CA ILE A 56 19.27 12.62 21.04
C ILE A 56 18.55 12.13 22.31
N ARG A 57 18.86 12.75 23.45
CA ARG A 57 18.22 12.44 24.72
C ARG A 57 16.78 12.98 24.74
N ALA A 58 15.83 12.13 25.09
CA ALA A 58 14.44 12.49 25.27
C ALA A 58 14.05 12.25 26.74
N ASP A 59 13.80 13.34 27.48
CA ASP A 59 13.54 13.28 28.91
C ASP A 59 12.15 12.69 29.24
N ASN A 60 11.21 12.79 28.32
CA ASN A 60 9.85 12.25 28.47
C ASN A 60 9.52 11.26 27.34
N ALA A 61 9.17 10.01 27.69
CA ALA A 61 8.81 8.96 26.74
C ALA A 61 7.33 8.99 26.31
N ARG A 62 6.53 10.01 26.70
CA ARG A 62 5.09 10.05 26.38
C ARG A 62 4.84 10.83 25.11
N LEU A 63 4.21 10.20 24.13
CA LEU A 63 3.69 10.79 22.91
C LEU A 63 2.20 11.10 23.07
N GLN A 64 1.81 12.34 22.86
CA GLN A 64 0.40 12.70 22.68
C GLN A 64 -0.08 12.24 21.29
N THR A 65 -1.39 12.11 21.09
CA THR A 65 -1.96 11.70 19.80
C THR A 65 -1.47 12.59 18.64
N ARG A 66 -1.40 13.91 18.87
CA ARG A 66 -0.87 14.88 17.92
C ARG A 66 0.60 14.60 17.56
N ASP A 67 1.44 14.35 18.58
CA ASP A 67 2.86 14.06 18.37
C ASP A 67 3.05 12.74 17.59
N GLY A 68 2.14 11.77 17.76
CA GLY A 68 2.09 10.53 17.00
C GLY A 68 1.88 10.77 15.51
N PHE A 69 0.91 11.58 15.11
CA PHE A 69 0.66 11.91 13.70
C PHE A 69 1.84 12.61 13.06
N VAL A 70 2.42 13.63 13.73
CA VAL A 70 3.60 14.33 13.24
C VAL A 70 4.79 13.40 13.10
N CYS A 71 5.01 12.51 14.08
CA CYS A 71 6.10 11.54 14.06
C CYS A 71 5.98 10.58 12.87
N VAL A 72 4.78 10.02 12.63
CA VAL A 72 4.51 9.14 11.49
C VAL A 72 4.82 9.85 10.18
N ALA A 73 4.27 11.03 9.96
CA ALA A 73 4.46 11.79 8.72
C ALA A 73 5.95 12.11 8.48
N LEU A 74 6.69 12.56 9.50
CA LEU A 74 8.12 12.84 9.39
C LEU A 74 8.94 11.59 9.12
N CYS A 75 8.60 10.45 9.73
CA CYS A 75 9.27 9.18 9.45
C CYS A 75 9.10 8.77 7.98
N TRP A 76 7.90 8.84 7.44
CA TRP A 76 7.64 8.49 6.05
C TRP A 76 8.33 9.42 5.06
N ILE A 77 8.37 10.74 5.33
CA ILE A 77 9.12 11.71 4.52
C ILE A 77 10.62 11.40 4.58
N ALA A 78 11.18 11.17 5.77
CA ALA A 78 12.60 10.84 5.93
C ALA A 78 12.98 9.55 5.18
N LEU A 79 12.21 8.47 5.36
CA LEU A 79 12.40 7.21 4.63
C LEU A 79 12.34 7.42 3.10
N SER A 80 11.42 8.24 2.61
CA SER A 80 11.31 8.53 1.18
C SER A 80 12.55 9.24 0.63
N VAL A 81 13.14 10.14 1.40
CA VAL A 81 14.34 10.89 0.99
C VAL A 81 15.60 10.03 1.07
N PHE A 82 15.79 9.30 2.18
CA PHE A 82 16.99 8.47 2.35
C PHE A 82 16.94 7.19 1.52
N GLY A 83 15.78 6.57 1.36
CA GLY A 83 15.58 5.42 0.49
C GLY A 83 15.73 5.72 -1.01
N ALA A 84 15.68 7.01 -1.42
CA ALA A 84 15.97 7.46 -2.77
C ALA A 84 17.48 7.45 -3.10
N LEU A 85 18.36 7.51 -2.10
CA LEU A 85 19.80 7.63 -2.30
C LEU A 85 20.42 6.50 -3.13
N PRO A 86 20.06 5.21 -2.97
CA PRO A 86 20.61 4.14 -3.82
C PRO A 86 20.31 4.36 -5.31
N TYR A 87 19.11 4.81 -5.68
CA TYR A 87 18.75 5.09 -7.08
C TYR A 87 19.53 6.28 -7.64
N PHE A 88 19.67 7.34 -6.84
CA PHE A 88 20.39 8.54 -7.24
C PHE A 88 21.89 8.27 -7.42
N PHE A 89 22.53 7.64 -6.44
CA PHE A 89 23.98 7.36 -6.50
C PHE A 89 24.37 6.28 -7.53
N SER A 90 23.42 5.39 -7.89
CA SER A 90 23.65 4.45 -8.98
C SER A 90 23.58 5.10 -10.38
N GLY A 91 23.15 6.37 -10.45
CA GLY A 91 22.95 7.05 -11.72
C GLY A 91 21.76 6.53 -12.53
N SER A 92 20.87 5.73 -11.90
CA SER A 92 19.73 5.13 -12.60
C SER A 92 18.68 6.16 -12.99
N CYS A 93 18.54 7.25 -12.21
CA CYS A 93 17.56 8.31 -12.47
C CYS A 93 17.91 9.63 -11.76
N SER A 94 17.15 10.70 -12.06
CA SER A 94 17.26 11.98 -11.36
C SER A 94 16.81 11.87 -9.91
N PHE A 95 17.15 12.85 -9.05
CA PHE A 95 16.77 12.82 -7.63
C PHE A 95 15.25 12.89 -7.43
N ILE A 96 14.52 13.65 -8.26
CA ILE A 96 13.04 13.71 -8.22
C ILE A 96 12.45 12.35 -8.59
N ASP A 97 12.99 11.73 -9.63
CA ASP A 97 12.59 10.38 -10.06
C ASP A 97 12.88 9.33 -8.97
N ALA A 98 14.04 9.43 -8.31
CA ALA A 98 14.40 8.56 -7.21
C ALA A 98 13.44 8.68 -6.02
N ILE A 99 13.01 9.91 -5.68
CA ILE A 99 11.98 10.15 -4.65
C ILE A 99 10.65 9.50 -5.08
N PHE A 100 10.22 9.72 -6.33
CA PHE A 100 8.98 9.13 -6.85
C PHE A 100 8.99 7.60 -6.73
N GLU A 101 10.05 6.95 -7.22
CA GLU A 101 10.20 5.49 -7.17
C GLU A 101 10.21 4.96 -5.73
N THR A 102 10.93 5.66 -4.84
CA THR A 102 10.99 5.28 -3.41
C THR A 102 9.65 5.46 -2.71
N VAL A 103 8.97 6.59 -2.93
CA VAL A 103 7.63 6.82 -2.38
C VAL A 103 6.66 5.76 -2.90
N SER A 104 6.67 5.50 -4.21
CA SER A 104 5.85 4.45 -4.82
C SER A 104 6.15 3.07 -4.22
N GLY A 105 7.43 2.77 -3.96
CA GLY A 105 7.85 1.56 -3.26
C GLY A 105 7.31 1.50 -1.83
N LEU A 106 7.66 2.46 -0.99
CA LEU A 106 7.28 2.48 0.43
C LEU A 106 5.77 2.55 0.64
N THR A 107 5.04 3.31 -0.19
CA THR A 107 3.58 3.38 -0.11
C THR A 107 2.88 2.18 -0.75
N THR A 108 3.66 1.25 -1.28
CA THR A 108 3.16 0.05 -1.98
C THR A 108 2.23 0.39 -3.16
N THR A 109 2.49 1.52 -3.83
CA THR A 109 1.70 1.96 -4.99
C THR A 109 2.05 1.16 -6.24
N GLY A 110 3.35 0.91 -6.50
CA GLY A 110 3.77 0.16 -7.68
C GLY A 110 3.87 0.96 -8.98
N ALA A 111 3.60 2.26 -8.95
CA ALA A 111 3.86 3.16 -10.09
C ALA A 111 5.37 3.34 -10.30
N SER A 112 5.89 3.10 -11.48
CA SER A 112 7.34 3.17 -11.77
C SER A 112 7.68 4.21 -12.82
N ILE A 113 8.83 4.86 -12.65
CA ILE A 113 9.41 5.77 -13.64
C ILE A 113 10.23 5.00 -14.69
N PHE A 114 10.64 3.77 -14.40
CA PHE A 114 11.53 3.01 -15.24
C PHE A 114 10.78 2.37 -16.43
N PRO A 115 11.19 2.64 -17.69
CA PRO A 115 10.57 2.01 -18.85
C PRO A 115 10.92 0.52 -18.96
N SER A 116 12.11 0.11 -18.48
CA SER A 116 12.57 -1.28 -18.47
C SER A 116 13.19 -1.64 -17.12
N PRO A 117 12.38 -2.09 -16.15
CA PRO A 117 12.87 -2.59 -14.87
C PRO A 117 13.85 -3.76 -14.99
N ALA A 118 13.75 -4.56 -16.07
CA ALA A 118 14.65 -5.68 -16.33
C ALA A 118 16.09 -5.26 -16.60
N SER A 119 16.31 -4.03 -17.07
CA SER A 119 17.65 -3.48 -17.33
C SER A 119 18.39 -2.97 -16.08
N LEU A 120 17.69 -2.84 -14.95
CA LEU A 120 18.28 -2.34 -13.72
C LEU A 120 19.23 -3.37 -13.09
N PRO A 121 20.29 -2.92 -12.38
CA PRO A 121 21.13 -3.80 -11.59
C PRO A 121 20.33 -4.61 -10.56
N GLN A 122 20.74 -5.86 -10.28
CA GLN A 122 20.01 -6.75 -9.38
C GLN A 122 19.83 -6.18 -7.96
N GLY A 123 20.83 -5.44 -7.45
CA GLY A 123 20.71 -4.76 -6.15
C GLY A 123 19.57 -3.74 -6.15
N ILE A 124 19.45 -2.93 -7.21
CA ILE A 124 18.37 -1.95 -7.37
C ILE A 124 17.01 -2.65 -7.53
N GLN A 125 16.92 -3.72 -8.33
CA GLN A 125 15.69 -4.51 -8.45
C GLN A 125 15.23 -5.08 -7.10
N PHE A 126 16.17 -5.62 -6.32
CA PHE A 126 15.87 -6.15 -4.99
C PHE A 126 15.47 -5.04 -4.02
N TRP A 127 16.13 -3.86 -4.07
CA TRP A 127 15.77 -2.70 -3.26
C TRP A 127 14.35 -2.24 -3.53
N ARG A 128 13.93 -2.18 -4.80
CA ARG A 128 12.54 -1.88 -5.20
C ARG A 128 11.54 -2.82 -4.52
N ALA A 129 11.80 -4.12 -4.59
CA ALA A 129 10.92 -5.12 -3.95
C ALA A 129 10.94 -5.01 -2.41
N LEU A 130 12.11 -4.76 -1.83
CA LEU A 130 12.26 -4.65 -0.38
C LEU A 130 11.61 -3.39 0.20
N THR A 131 11.66 -2.25 -0.50
CA THR A 131 10.95 -1.02 -0.08
C THR A 131 9.45 -1.27 -0.02
N GLN A 132 8.85 -1.98 -0.99
CA GLN A 132 7.44 -2.37 -0.92
C GLN A 132 7.16 -3.29 0.27
N TRP A 133 7.99 -4.29 0.50
CA TRP A 133 7.81 -5.20 1.62
C TRP A 133 7.89 -4.49 2.99
N MET A 134 8.82 -3.55 3.15
CA MET A 134 8.93 -2.70 4.34
C MET A 134 7.69 -1.81 4.53
N GLY A 135 7.20 -1.23 3.45
CA GLY A 135 6.03 -0.35 3.46
C GLY A 135 4.70 -1.09 3.69
N GLY A 136 4.58 -2.35 3.25
CA GLY A 136 3.34 -3.12 3.26
C GLY A 136 2.69 -3.24 4.64
N MET A 137 3.42 -3.68 5.65
CA MET A 137 2.93 -3.77 7.03
C MET A 137 3.10 -2.48 7.84
N GLY A 138 3.68 -1.43 7.23
CA GLY A 138 4.03 -0.20 7.92
C GLY A 138 5.33 -0.30 8.70
N ILE A 139 6.21 0.66 8.44
CA ILE A 139 7.56 0.68 9.01
C ILE A 139 7.57 0.90 10.53
N LEU A 140 6.58 1.66 11.06
CA LEU A 140 6.46 1.88 12.49
C LEU A 140 5.96 0.64 13.23
N VAL A 141 5.11 -0.17 12.60
CA VAL A 141 4.71 -1.47 13.16
C VAL A 141 5.91 -2.41 13.20
N LEU A 142 6.81 -2.35 12.19
CA LEU A 142 8.09 -3.07 12.22
C LEU A 142 8.95 -2.63 13.41
N MET A 143 9.11 -1.32 13.61
CA MET A 143 9.84 -0.77 14.75
C MET A 143 9.25 -1.26 16.08
N LEU A 144 7.94 -1.27 16.24
CA LEU A 144 7.26 -1.75 17.45
C LEU A 144 7.42 -3.26 17.66
N ALA A 145 7.51 -4.03 16.59
CA ALA A 145 7.77 -5.46 16.67
C ALA A 145 9.21 -5.77 17.13
N LEU A 146 10.19 -4.99 16.63
CA LEU A 146 11.62 -5.17 16.94
C LEU A 146 12.01 -4.56 18.31
N LEU A 147 11.45 -3.41 18.67
CA LEU A 147 11.83 -2.63 19.84
C LEU A 147 10.67 -2.42 20.83
N PRO A 148 10.16 -3.48 21.46
CA PRO A 148 8.98 -3.39 22.33
C PRO A 148 9.17 -2.50 23.56
N LYS A 149 10.40 -2.20 24.00
CA LYS A 149 10.68 -1.27 25.10
C LYS A 149 10.35 0.20 24.77
N LEU A 150 10.28 0.58 23.49
CA LEU A 150 9.82 1.89 23.05
C LEU A 150 8.28 1.97 23.02
N SER A 151 7.57 0.88 23.35
CA SER A 151 6.13 0.75 23.19
C SER A 151 5.30 1.35 24.34
N GLU A 152 5.89 1.81 25.43
CA GLU A 152 5.18 2.52 26.47
C GLU A 152 4.75 3.91 25.96
N GLY A 153 3.52 4.00 25.45
CA GLY A 153 2.96 5.19 24.77
C GLY A 153 2.72 5.01 23.25
N SER A 154 3.13 3.90 22.67
CA SER A 154 3.08 3.61 21.21
C SER A 154 1.69 3.29 20.65
N VAL A 155 0.65 3.18 21.50
CA VAL A 155 -0.75 3.03 21.03
C VAL A 155 -1.13 4.15 20.07
N ASN A 156 -0.63 5.36 20.29
CA ASN A 156 -0.88 6.52 19.44
C ASN A 156 -0.16 6.43 18.09
N LEU A 157 1.06 5.84 18.05
CA LEU A 157 1.78 5.59 16.79
C LEU A 157 1.07 4.55 15.93
N MET A 158 0.66 3.44 16.55
CA MET A 158 -0.04 2.38 15.83
C MET A 158 -1.42 2.83 15.32
N LYS A 159 -2.14 3.67 16.08
CA LYS A 159 -3.39 4.28 15.63
C LYS A 159 -3.18 5.29 14.51
N ALA A 160 -2.04 5.98 14.49
CA ALA A 160 -1.72 6.96 13.47
C ALA A 160 -1.27 6.32 12.14
N GLU A 161 -0.65 5.13 12.18
CA GLU A 161 -0.21 4.41 10.99
C GLU A 161 -1.30 3.49 10.41
N SER A 162 -2.19 2.96 11.24
CA SER A 162 -3.28 2.09 10.83
C SER A 162 -4.61 2.54 11.46
N PRO A 163 -5.13 3.71 11.07
CA PRO A 163 -6.42 4.19 11.52
C PRO A 163 -7.53 3.41 10.81
N GLY A 164 -8.22 2.54 11.54
CA GLY A 164 -9.39 1.83 11.05
C GLY A 164 -10.63 2.19 11.88
N PRO A 165 -11.85 2.03 11.33
CA PRO A 165 -13.08 2.35 12.05
C PRO A 165 -13.30 1.48 13.28
N ILE A 166 -12.65 0.33 13.36
CA ILE A 166 -12.69 -0.59 14.52
C ILE A 166 -11.29 -1.18 14.74
N SER A 167 -10.63 -0.79 15.83
CA SER A 167 -9.37 -1.41 16.25
C SER A 167 -9.64 -2.63 17.12
N THR A 168 -9.67 -3.83 16.54
CA THR A 168 -9.68 -5.09 17.30
C THR A 168 -8.29 -5.36 17.87
N LYS A 169 -8.14 -5.26 19.20
CA LYS A 169 -6.89 -5.61 19.87
C LYS A 169 -6.79 -7.13 20.01
N LEU A 170 -5.81 -7.74 19.35
CA LEU A 170 -5.52 -9.17 19.52
C LEU A 170 -4.97 -9.51 20.91
N ARG A 171 -4.25 -8.57 21.53
CA ARG A 171 -3.69 -8.70 22.88
C ARG A 171 -3.57 -7.34 23.58
N PRO A 172 -3.45 -7.32 24.95
CA PRO A 172 -3.34 -6.09 25.74
C PRO A 172 -2.09 -5.25 25.41
N ARG A 173 -1.00 -5.88 24.94
CA ARG A 173 0.27 -5.20 24.62
C ARG A 173 0.45 -5.01 23.11
N THR A 174 0.61 -3.77 22.69
CA THR A 174 0.74 -3.36 21.28
C THR A 174 1.90 -4.07 20.56
N GLY A 175 3.05 -4.22 21.24
CA GLY A 175 4.22 -4.89 20.66
C GLY A 175 4.04 -6.41 20.45
N GLU A 176 3.18 -7.08 21.25
CA GLU A 176 2.85 -8.50 21.02
C GLU A 176 1.95 -8.65 19.78
N THR A 177 0.99 -7.76 19.62
CA THR A 177 0.14 -7.73 18.43
C THR A 177 0.98 -7.50 17.18
N ALA A 178 1.87 -6.51 17.18
CA ALA A 178 2.77 -6.23 16.06
C ALA A 178 3.62 -7.46 15.68
N ARG A 179 4.21 -8.15 16.68
CA ARG A 179 5.01 -9.37 16.41
C ARG A 179 4.19 -10.51 15.80
N ILE A 180 2.94 -10.70 16.23
CA ILE A 180 2.05 -11.72 15.64
C ILE A 180 1.77 -11.39 14.18
N LEU A 181 1.41 -10.14 13.88
CA LEU A 181 1.11 -9.70 12.52
C LEU A 181 2.34 -9.85 11.61
N TYR A 182 3.54 -9.46 12.08
CA TYR A 182 4.78 -9.65 11.30
C TYR A 182 5.13 -11.13 11.08
N ARG A 183 4.88 -12.01 12.05
CA ARG A 183 5.09 -13.46 11.85
C ARG A 183 4.20 -14.01 10.74
N ILE A 184 2.93 -13.60 10.70
CA ILE A 184 2.00 -14.00 9.64
C ILE A 184 2.46 -13.44 8.30
N TYR A 185 2.89 -12.18 8.26
CA TYR A 185 3.41 -11.52 7.06
C TYR A 185 4.62 -12.25 6.48
N ILE A 186 5.62 -12.56 7.32
CA ILE A 186 6.80 -13.33 6.92
C ILE A 186 6.41 -14.74 6.46
N ALA A 187 5.52 -15.42 7.20
CA ALA A 187 5.09 -16.77 6.86
C ALA A 187 4.40 -16.82 5.48
N LEU A 188 3.53 -15.85 5.18
CA LEU A 188 2.90 -15.73 3.87
C LEU A 188 3.94 -15.45 2.77
N THR A 189 4.89 -14.54 3.00
CA THR A 189 5.97 -14.22 2.03
C THR A 189 6.80 -15.48 1.71
N VAL A 190 7.21 -16.22 2.75
CA VAL A 190 7.99 -17.45 2.56
C VAL A 190 7.16 -18.52 1.85
N ALA A 191 5.90 -18.71 2.23
CA ALA A 191 5.02 -19.69 1.60
C ALA A 191 4.81 -19.40 0.11
N GLU A 192 4.57 -18.12 -0.24
CA GLU A 192 4.43 -17.71 -1.64
C GLU A 192 5.73 -17.91 -2.43
N ALA A 193 6.89 -17.46 -1.89
CA ALA A 193 8.18 -17.64 -2.55
C ALA A 193 8.48 -19.11 -2.84
N LEU A 194 8.17 -20.02 -1.90
CA LEU A 194 8.34 -21.46 -2.07
C LEU A 194 7.41 -21.99 -3.16
N LEU A 195 6.12 -21.60 -3.17
CA LEU A 195 5.17 -22.05 -4.18
C LEU A 195 5.53 -21.54 -5.57
N LEU A 196 5.95 -20.28 -5.70
CA LEU A 196 6.43 -19.72 -6.96
C LEU A 196 7.71 -20.43 -7.44
N ARG A 197 8.61 -20.79 -6.53
CA ARG A 197 9.80 -21.59 -6.87
C ARG A 197 9.44 -23.00 -7.36
N ILE A 198 8.46 -23.64 -6.74
CA ILE A 198 7.92 -24.95 -7.18
C ILE A 198 7.21 -24.80 -8.54
N ALA A 199 6.56 -23.67 -8.79
CA ALA A 199 5.94 -23.36 -10.07
C ALA A 199 6.95 -23.10 -11.22
N GLY A 200 8.27 -23.12 -10.92
CA GLY A 200 9.34 -23.04 -11.91
C GLY A 200 10.00 -21.68 -12.04
N LEU A 201 9.62 -20.67 -11.24
CA LEU A 201 10.28 -19.36 -11.29
C LEU A 201 11.74 -19.45 -10.79
N PRO A 202 12.68 -18.68 -11.37
CA PRO A 202 14.01 -18.50 -10.80
C PRO A 202 13.91 -18.01 -9.35
N LEU A 203 14.88 -18.39 -8.51
CA LEU A 203 14.84 -18.08 -7.06
C LEU A 203 14.73 -16.57 -6.81
N PHE A 204 15.48 -15.75 -7.55
CA PHE A 204 15.45 -14.30 -7.43
C PHE A 204 14.07 -13.74 -7.80
N ASP A 205 13.48 -14.20 -8.90
CA ASP A 205 12.14 -13.80 -9.34
C ASP A 205 11.08 -14.22 -8.31
N ALA A 206 11.16 -15.45 -7.78
CA ALA A 206 10.22 -15.95 -6.79
C ALA A 206 10.26 -15.14 -5.49
N ILE A 207 11.46 -14.79 -5.00
CA ILE A 207 11.61 -13.98 -3.78
C ILE A 207 11.10 -12.55 -4.01
N THR A 208 11.54 -11.90 -5.07
CA THR A 208 11.14 -10.51 -5.35
C THR A 208 9.63 -10.39 -5.60
N THR A 209 9.03 -11.34 -6.35
CA THR A 209 7.58 -11.37 -6.57
C THR A 209 6.82 -11.59 -5.26
N ALA A 210 7.24 -12.52 -4.40
CA ALA A 210 6.59 -12.74 -3.11
C ALA A 210 6.68 -11.51 -2.19
N LEU A 211 7.82 -10.79 -2.17
CA LEU A 211 7.96 -9.55 -1.42
C LEU A 211 6.94 -8.50 -1.89
N THR A 212 6.77 -8.35 -3.20
CA THR A 212 5.90 -7.33 -3.81
C THR A 212 4.43 -7.72 -3.83
N THR A 213 4.08 -9.03 -3.86
CA THR A 213 2.70 -9.52 -3.77
C THR A 213 2.14 -9.37 -2.37
N ILE A 214 2.84 -9.89 -1.33
CA ILE A 214 2.33 -9.87 0.05
C ILE A 214 2.27 -8.45 0.60
N SER A 215 3.14 -7.56 0.12
CA SER A 215 3.04 -6.14 0.43
C SER A 215 1.90 -5.43 -0.34
N THR A 216 1.29 -6.10 -1.32
CA THR A 216 0.33 -5.51 -2.26
C THR A 216 0.90 -4.30 -3.02
N GLY A 217 2.17 -4.41 -3.45
CA GLY A 217 2.90 -3.30 -4.05
C GLY A 217 3.09 -3.36 -5.57
N GLY A 218 3.22 -4.57 -6.14
CA GLY A 218 3.17 -4.83 -7.58
C GLY A 218 4.38 -4.42 -8.42
N PHE A 219 5.48 -3.99 -7.82
CA PHE A 219 6.71 -3.81 -8.59
C PHE A 219 7.16 -5.13 -9.20
N SER A 220 7.41 -5.12 -10.50
CA SER A 220 7.98 -6.25 -11.22
C SER A 220 9.43 -5.98 -11.57
N ILE A 221 10.21 -7.07 -11.66
CA ILE A 221 11.56 -7.07 -12.23
C ILE A 221 11.54 -7.37 -13.73
N ARG A 222 10.37 -7.69 -14.29
CA ARG A 222 10.15 -7.96 -15.72
C ARG A 222 9.31 -6.86 -16.34
N ASP A 223 9.65 -6.45 -17.56
CA ASP A 223 8.98 -5.35 -18.26
C ASP A 223 7.51 -5.66 -18.54
N ALA A 224 7.21 -6.92 -18.89
CA ALA A 224 5.85 -7.39 -19.11
C ALA A 224 5.10 -7.80 -17.82
N SER A 225 5.61 -7.43 -16.62
CA SER A 225 5.02 -7.83 -15.34
C SER A 225 4.85 -9.37 -15.27
N ILE A 226 3.73 -9.85 -14.76
CA ILE A 226 3.45 -11.29 -14.62
C ILE A 226 3.18 -11.97 -15.97
N ALA A 227 2.76 -11.23 -16.98
CA ALA A 227 2.61 -11.74 -18.35
C ALA A 227 3.87 -12.42 -18.89
N TYR A 228 5.06 -12.02 -18.39
CA TYR A 228 6.34 -12.63 -18.78
C TYR A 228 6.40 -14.15 -18.53
N TYR A 229 5.81 -14.64 -17.44
CA TYR A 229 5.94 -16.03 -17.04
C TYR A 229 5.01 -16.99 -17.81
N GLN A 230 3.96 -16.49 -18.45
CA GLN A 230 3.00 -17.25 -19.28
C GLN A 230 2.53 -18.56 -18.62
N SER A 231 2.31 -18.57 -17.30
CA SER A 231 1.98 -19.76 -16.53
C SER A 231 0.66 -19.57 -15.78
N HIS A 232 -0.35 -20.37 -16.13
CA HIS A 232 -1.64 -20.41 -15.43
C HIS A 232 -1.47 -20.73 -13.95
N PHE A 233 -0.54 -21.63 -13.60
CA PHE A 233 -0.31 -22.00 -12.21
C PHE A 233 0.25 -20.84 -11.38
N VAL A 234 1.18 -20.07 -11.94
CA VAL A 234 1.69 -18.84 -11.32
C VAL A 234 0.57 -17.82 -11.11
N ASN A 235 -0.29 -17.61 -12.11
CA ASN A 235 -1.40 -16.67 -12.03
C ASN A 235 -2.35 -17.02 -10.87
N TRP A 236 -2.73 -18.30 -10.72
CA TRP A 236 -3.62 -18.73 -9.63
C TRP A 236 -2.97 -18.63 -8.25
N ILE A 237 -1.66 -18.91 -8.12
CA ILE A 237 -0.92 -18.65 -6.88
C ILE A 237 -1.00 -17.18 -6.52
N LEU A 238 -0.71 -16.29 -7.46
CA LEU A 238 -0.74 -14.84 -7.23
C LEU A 238 -2.14 -14.33 -6.88
N ILE A 239 -3.19 -14.79 -7.59
CA ILE A 239 -4.59 -14.46 -7.25
C ILE A 239 -4.88 -14.80 -5.78
N PHE A 240 -4.50 -16.01 -5.35
CA PHE A 240 -4.72 -16.44 -3.97
C PHE A 240 -3.98 -15.55 -2.96
N PHE A 241 -2.68 -15.28 -3.18
CA PHE A 241 -1.88 -14.50 -2.23
C PHE A 241 -2.23 -13.01 -2.25
N MET A 242 -2.55 -12.40 -3.40
CA MET A 242 -3.08 -11.04 -3.48
C MET A 242 -4.41 -10.90 -2.73
N PHE A 243 -5.32 -11.87 -2.90
CA PHE A 243 -6.57 -11.91 -2.13
C PHE A 243 -6.29 -12.02 -0.63
N ALA A 244 -5.43 -12.95 -0.20
CA ALA A 244 -5.10 -13.17 1.21
C ALA A 244 -4.42 -11.95 1.85
N ALA A 245 -3.47 -11.29 1.16
CA ALA A 245 -2.76 -10.12 1.64
C ALA A 245 -3.68 -8.90 1.82
N SER A 246 -4.76 -8.81 1.05
CA SER A 246 -5.76 -7.75 1.15
C SER A 246 -6.89 -8.03 2.15
N VAL A 247 -6.91 -9.20 2.78
CA VAL A 247 -7.79 -9.51 3.91
C VAL A 247 -7.17 -8.98 5.21
N ASN A 248 -8.03 -8.61 6.18
CA ASN A 248 -7.58 -8.17 7.50
C ASN A 248 -6.69 -9.23 8.17
N PHE A 249 -5.47 -8.86 8.55
CA PHE A 249 -4.50 -9.78 9.18
C PHE A 249 -5.00 -10.38 10.50
N THR A 250 -5.93 -9.71 11.20
CA THR A 250 -6.60 -10.28 12.37
C THR A 250 -7.47 -11.49 11.99
N LEU A 251 -8.15 -11.44 10.85
CA LEU A 251 -8.93 -12.58 10.34
C LEU A 251 -8.02 -13.71 9.91
N LEU A 252 -6.87 -13.43 9.29
CA LEU A 252 -5.86 -14.44 8.99
C LEU A 252 -5.32 -15.11 10.25
N TYR A 253 -5.10 -14.34 11.33
CA TYR A 253 -4.74 -14.90 12.64
C TYR A 253 -5.82 -15.85 13.18
N LEU A 254 -7.10 -15.51 13.05
CA LEU A 254 -8.21 -16.40 13.43
C LEU A 254 -8.21 -17.68 12.59
N CYS A 255 -7.88 -17.60 11.31
CA CYS A 255 -7.74 -18.77 10.45
C CYS A 255 -6.58 -19.68 10.92
N VAL A 256 -5.41 -19.11 11.21
CA VAL A 256 -4.26 -19.88 11.72
C VAL A 256 -4.55 -20.54 13.06
N THR A 257 -5.36 -19.88 13.92
CA THR A 257 -5.80 -20.44 15.22
C THR A 257 -7.04 -21.36 15.11
N ARG A 258 -7.41 -21.80 13.91
CA ARG A 258 -8.54 -22.70 13.60
C ARG A 258 -9.93 -22.15 13.97
N ARG A 259 -10.06 -20.83 14.13
CA ARG A 259 -11.33 -20.16 14.40
C ARG A 259 -12.01 -19.64 13.12
N PHE A 260 -12.04 -20.48 12.07
CA PHE A 260 -12.56 -20.11 10.75
C PHE A 260 -13.99 -19.56 10.75
N ARG A 261 -14.86 -20.12 11.61
CA ARG A 261 -16.26 -19.67 11.68
C ARG A 261 -16.39 -18.21 12.13
N GLU A 262 -15.45 -17.73 12.93
CA GLU A 262 -15.46 -16.32 13.37
C GLU A 262 -14.96 -15.41 12.26
N ALA A 263 -13.91 -15.82 11.55
CA ALA A 263 -13.41 -15.07 10.39
C ALA A 263 -14.50 -14.91 9.31
N LEU A 264 -15.23 -15.98 9.00
CA LEU A 264 -16.32 -15.95 8.00
C LEU A 264 -17.57 -15.16 8.43
N LYS A 265 -17.70 -14.80 9.71
CA LYS A 265 -18.77 -13.93 10.19
C LYS A 265 -18.54 -12.46 9.89
N SER A 266 -17.30 -12.05 9.56
CA SER A 266 -16.99 -10.66 9.22
C SER A 266 -17.79 -10.18 8.02
N GLU A 267 -18.52 -9.08 8.20
CA GLU A 267 -19.30 -8.44 7.14
C GLU A 267 -18.38 -7.85 6.07
N GLU A 268 -17.24 -7.29 6.50
CA GLU A 268 -16.24 -6.72 5.60
C GLU A 268 -15.69 -7.78 4.65
N LEU A 269 -15.27 -8.96 5.17
CA LEU A 269 -14.76 -10.05 4.35
C LEU A 269 -15.79 -10.54 3.34
N ARG A 270 -17.07 -10.67 3.75
CA ARG A 270 -18.13 -11.12 2.85
C ARG A 270 -18.38 -10.13 1.72
N VAL A 271 -18.45 -8.82 2.03
CA VAL A 271 -18.65 -7.80 1.01
C VAL A 271 -17.46 -7.72 0.08
N TYR A 272 -16.23 -7.77 0.60
CA TYR A 272 -15.00 -7.81 -0.18
C TYR A 272 -15.00 -9.01 -1.15
N SER A 273 -15.25 -10.22 -0.65
CA SER A 273 -15.31 -11.43 -1.48
C SER A 273 -16.43 -11.37 -2.53
N LEU A 274 -17.60 -10.82 -2.18
CA LEU A 274 -18.71 -10.64 -3.11
C LEU A 274 -18.35 -9.69 -4.26
N VAL A 275 -17.64 -8.59 -3.95
CA VAL A 275 -17.20 -7.63 -4.97
C VAL A 275 -16.15 -8.28 -5.89
N VAL A 276 -15.18 -9.01 -5.34
CA VAL A 276 -14.17 -9.73 -6.14
C VAL A 276 -14.83 -10.71 -7.10
N VAL A 277 -15.68 -11.60 -6.58
CA VAL A 277 -16.35 -12.62 -7.40
C VAL A 277 -17.33 -11.98 -8.40
N GLY A 278 -18.13 -11.01 -7.97
CA GLY A 278 -19.11 -10.35 -8.82
C GLY A 278 -18.47 -9.55 -9.95
N ALA A 279 -17.43 -8.76 -9.66
CA ALA A 279 -16.72 -8.00 -10.69
C ALA A 279 -15.99 -8.94 -11.67
N SER A 280 -15.34 -10.00 -11.18
CA SER A 280 -14.69 -11.01 -12.03
C SER A 280 -15.70 -11.69 -12.95
N ALA A 281 -16.88 -12.08 -12.44
CA ALA A 281 -17.91 -12.71 -13.25
C ALA A 281 -18.46 -11.77 -14.32
N MET A 282 -18.71 -10.49 -13.98
CA MET A 282 -19.19 -9.50 -14.96
C MET A 282 -18.18 -9.24 -16.06
N ILE A 283 -16.88 -9.09 -15.72
CA ILE A 283 -15.80 -8.90 -16.70
C ILE A 283 -15.63 -10.14 -17.56
N ALA A 284 -15.58 -11.34 -16.96
CA ALA A 284 -15.45 -12.58 -17.71
C ALA A 284 -16.61 -12.75 -18.73
N ALA A 285 -17.85 -12.49 -18.31
CA ALA A 285 -19.01 -12.55 -19.19
C ALA A 285 -18.90 -11.57 -20.37
N ASP A 286 -18.51 -10.31 -20.11
CA ASP A 286 -18.36 -9.29 -21.16
C ASP A 286 -17.21 -9.64 -22.14
N LEU A 287 -16.09 -10.18 -21.63
CA LEU A 287 -14.98 -10.67 -22.47
C LEU A 287 -15.42 -11.82 -23.36
N ILE A 288 -16.15 -12.82 -22.84
CA ILE A 288 -16.65 -13.95 -23.63
C ILE A 288 -17.60 -13.45 -24.73
N VAL A 289 -18.58 -12.62 -24.36
CA VAL A 289 -19.62 -12.17 -25.30
C VAL A 289 -19.09 -11.23 -26.38
N ARG A 290 -18.23 -10.27 -26.00
CA ARG A 290 -17.78 -9.23 -26.93
C ARG A 290 -16.51 -9.59 -27.70
N THR A 291 -15.59 -10.35 -27.08
CA THR A 291 -14.30 -10.67 -27.71
C THR A 291 -14.19 -12.10 -28.19
N GLY A 292 -15.18 -12.96 -27.89
CA GLY A 292 -15.18 -14.38 -28.28
C GLY A 292 -14.05 -15.20 -27.63
N ARG A 293 -13.54 -14.75 -26.47
CA ARG A 293 -12.47 -15.45 -25.75
C ARG A 293 -12.95 -16.79 -25.20
N ASP A 294 -11.97 -17.71 -25.08
CA ASP A 294 -12.19 -18.95 -24.36
C ASP A 294 -12.60 -18.71 -22.90
N ILE A 295 -13.53 -19.53 -22.40
CA ILE A 295 -14.11 -19.37 -21.06
C ILE A 295 -13.04 -19.43 -19.97
N GLY A 296 -12.07 -20.37 -20.09
CA GLY A 296 -11.00 -20.55 -19.10
C GLY A 296 -10.11 -19.33 -19.01
N SER A 297 -9.64 -18.82 -20.15
CA SER A 297 -8.80 -17.63 -20.24
C SER A 297 -9.55 -16.37 -19.78
N ALA A 298 -10.83 -16.23 -20.14
CA ALA A 298 -11.64 -15.07 -19.70
C ALA A 298 -11.82 -15.04 -18.18
N ILE A 299 -12.10 -16.17 -17.55
CA ILE A 299 -12.26 -16.28 -16.08
C ILE A 299 -10.93 -15.96 -15.38
N GLU A 300 -9.83 -16.58 -15.84
CA GLU A 300 -8.52 -16.37 -15.22
C GLU A 300 -8.08 -14.91 -15.28
N ASN A 301 -8.11 -14.28 -16.48
CA ASN A 301 -7.70 -12.91 -16.65
C ASN A 301 -8.61 -11.92 -15.93
N ALA A 302 -9.94 -12.15 -15.94
CA ALA A 302 -10.88 -11.35 -15.18
C ALA A 302 -10.62 -11.46 -13.66
N ALA A 303 -10.43 -12.67 -13.13
CA ALA A 303 -10.14 -12.91 -11.71
C ALA A 303 -8.79 -12.28 -11.32
N PHE A 304 -7.77 -12.39 -12.17
CA PHE A 304 -6.45 -11.79 -11.93
C PHE A 304 -6.54 -10.27 -11.88
N GLN A 305 -7.11 -9.62 -12.93
CA GLN A 305 -7.16 -8.16 -13.00
C GLN A 305 -8.07 -7.54 -11.94
N VAL A 306 -9.20 -8.17 -11.59
CA VAL A 306 -10.02 -7.70 -10.47
C VAL A 306 -9.27 -7.84 -9.16
N THR A 307 -8.64 -8.99 -8.90
CA THR A 307 -7.94 -9.23 -7.63
C THR A 307 -6.73 -8.31 -7.50
N THR A 308 -5.94 -8.10 -8.56
CA THR A 308 -4.77 -7.24 -8.51
C THR A 308 -5.13 -5.77 -8.27
N LEU A 309 -6.24 -5.27 -8.81
CA LEU A 309 -6.66 -3.88 -8.63
C LEU A 309 -7.40 -3.64 -7.31
N ILE A 310 -8.25 -4.56 -6.86
CA ILE A 310 -8.95 -4.41 -5.57
C ILE A 310 -8.01 -4.61 -4.38
N SER A 311 -7.02 -5.50 -4.52
CA SER A 311 -5.96 -5.67 -3.53
C SER A 311 -4.94 -4.53 -3.56
N THR A 312 -5.04 -3.64 -4.55
CA THR A 312 -4.09 -2.56 -4.82
C THR A 312 -2.65 -3.05 -5.09
N THR A 313 -2.51 -4.27 -5.62
CA THR A 313 -1.20 -4.83 -5.98
C THR A 313 -0.69 -4.26 -7.30
N GLY A 314 -1.53 -4.20 -8.34
CA GLY A 314 -1.19 -3.56 -9.60
C GLY A 314 -0.38 -4.40 -10.60
N TYR A 315 -0.30 -5.72 -10.43
CA TYR A 315 0.27 -6.60 -11.47
C TYR A 315 -0.62 -6.70 -12.69
N CYS A 316 -0.05 -7.04 -13.84
CA CYS A 316 -0.81 -7.33 -15.04
C CYS A 316 -0.35 -8.61 -15.74
N THR A 317 -1.36 -9.36 -16.25
CA THR A 317 -1.20 -10.51 -17.14
C THR A 317 -1.50 -10.13 -18.58
N GLU A 318 -2.23 -9.04 -18.78
CA GLU A 318 -2.63 -8.50 -20.09
C GLU A 318 -2.80 -6.98 -20.01
N ASP A 319 -2.77 -6.33 -21.17
CA ASP A 319 -3.12 -4.91 -21.28
C ASP A 319 -4.65 -4.74 -21.22
N PHE A 320 -5.16 -4.46 -20.01
CA PHE A 320 -6.58 -4.24 -19.80
C PHE A 320 -7.11 -2.90 -20.35
N ASP A 321 -6.22 -2.01 -20.79
CA ASP A 321 -6.63 -0.78 -21.48
C ASP A 321 -7.26 -1.06 -22.85
N LEU A 322 -6.90 -2.21 -23.45
CA LEU A 322 -7.50 -2.72 -24.69
C LEU A 322 -8.82 -3.47 -24.49
N TRP A 323 -9.27 -3.66 -23.23
CA TRP A 323 -10.51 -4.35 -22.94
C TRP A 323 -11.75 -3.51 -23.26
N PRO A 324 -12.94 -4.13 -23.45
CA PRO A 324 -14.19 -3.39 -23.64
C PRO A 324 -14.41 -2.33 -22.59
N GLN A 325 -15.06 -1.22 -22.97
CA GLN A 325 -15.30 -0.06 -22.09
C GLN A 325 -15.98 -0.44 -20.77
N PHE A 326 -16.90 -1.40 -20.80
CA PHE A 326 -17.58 -1.87 -19.59
C PHE A 326 -16.61 -2.49 -18.59
N CYS A 327 -15.69 -3.35 -19.07
CA CYS A 327 -14.63 -3.94 -18.22
C CYS A 327 -13.74 -2.87 -17.60
N ARG A 328 -13.28 -1.89 -18.40
CA ARG A 328 -12.47 -0.77 -17.89
C ARG A 328 -13.17 0.04 -16.82
N CYS A 329 -14.47 0.32 -17.00
CA CYS A 329 -15.28 1.01 -15.98
C CYS A 329 -15.36 0.22 -14.67
N ILE A 330 -15.58 -1.11 -14.74
CA ILE A 330 -15.57 -1.96 -13.52
C ILE A 330 -14.21 -1.92 -12.84
N LEU A 331 -13.12 -2.01 -13.60
CA LEU A 331 -11.76 -1.97 -13.04
C LEU A 331 -11.48 -0.64 -12.31
N VAL A 332 -11.88 0.50 -12.90
CA VAL A 332 -11.77 1.81 -12.24
C VAL A 332 -12.59 1.87 -10.93
N LEU A 333 -13.82 1.35 -10.93
CA LEU A 333 -14.65 1.30 -9.71
C LEU A 333 -14.01 0.41 -8.62
N VAL A 334 -13.38 -0.70 -9.01
CA VAL A 334 -12.69 -1.61 -8.11
C VAL A 334 -11.44 -0.94 -7.48
N MET A 335 -10.73 -0.07 -8.21
CA MET A 335 -9.61 0.73 -7.67
C MET A 335 -10.03 1.64 -6.52
N PHE A 336 -11.24 2.19 -6.55
CA PHE A 336 -11.78 2.97 -5.44
C PHE A 336 -12.06 2.12 -4.20
N PHE A 337 -12.51 0.88 -4.41
CA PHE A 337 -12.99 0.04 -3.33
C PHE A 337 -11.87 -0.33 -2.35
N GLY A 338 -10.74 -0.81 -2.87
CA GLY A 338 -9.59 -1.24 -2.09
C GLY A 338 -9.81 -2.51 -1.27
N GLY A 339 -8.83 -2.89 -0.43
CA GLY A 339 -8.90 -4.08 0.41
C GLY A 339 -9.62 -3.88 1.74
N CYS A 340 -9.48 -4.87 2.64
CA CYS A 340 -10.02 -4.81 3.99
C CYS A 340 -9.18 -3.90 4.91
N ALA A 341 -9.81 -3.31 5.92
CA ALA A 341 -9.10 -2.58 6.96
C ALA A 341 -8.15 -3.50 7.73
N GLY A 342 -6.95 -3.02 8.07
CA GLY A 342 -5.92 -3.84 8.73
C GLY A 342 -5.30 -4.90 7.83
N SER A 343 -5.32 -4.68 6.50
CA SER A 343 -4.54 -5.37 5.48
C SER A 343 -3.41 -4.49 4.95
N THR A 344 -2.57 -5.04 4.07
CA THR A 344 -1.52 -4.28 3.36
C THR A 344 -2.06 -3.38 2.25
N ALA A 345 -3.27 -3.66 1.74
CA ALA A 345 -3.89 -2.96 0.63
C ALA A 345 -4.19 -1.48 0.92
N GLY A 346 -4.21 -0.65 -0.11
CA GLY A 346 -4.63 0.76 -0.10
C GLY A 346 -6.14 0.96 -0.33
N GLY A 347 -6.51 2.07 -0.96
CA GLY A 347 -7.89 2.45 -1.31
C GLY A 347 -8.73 2.94 -0.14
N VAL A 348 -10.02 3.15 -0.39
CA VAL A 348 -10.98 3.65 0.62
C VAL A 348 -11.21 2.65 1.75
N LYS A 349 -10.97 1.37 1.54
CA LYS A 349 -11.23 0.21 2.41
C LYS A 349 -12.69 -0.23 2.41
N ALA A 350 -12.86 -1.57 2.32
CA ALA A 350 -14.17 -2.21 2.28
C ALA A 350 -15.06 -1.84 3.48
N SER A 351 -14.52 -1.79 4.69
CA SER A 351 -15.25 -1.43 5.92
C SER A 351 -15.87 -0.03 5.86
N ARG A 352 -15.15 0.97 5.30
CA ARG A 352 -15.68 2.33 5.17
C ARG A 352 -16.82 2.40 4.17
N ILE A 353 -16.69 1.70 3.04
CA ILE A 353 -17.77 1.62 2.04
C ILE A 353 -19.02 0.98 2.63
N VAL A 354 -18.85 -0.13 3.39
CA VAL A 354 -19.96 -0.78 4.11
C VAL A 354 -20.63 0.19 5.09
N LEU A 355 -19.84 0.96 5.85
CA LEU A 355 -20.38 1.95 6.78
C LEU A 355 -21.12 3.09 6.08
N LEU A 356 -20.57 3.62 4.99
CA LEU A 356 -21.23 4.67 4.19
C LEU A 356 -22.55 4.18 3.59
N CYS A 357 -22.59 2.96 3.04
CA CYS A 357 -23.83 2.35 2.53
C CYS A 357 -24.87 2.14 3.63
N LYS A 358 -24.45 1.71 4.83
CA LYS A 358 -25.35 1.56 5.99
C LYS A 358 -25.87 2.93 6.48
N ALA A 359 -24.99 3.94 6.52
CA ALA A 359 -25.36 5.30 6.88
C ALA A 359 -26.40 5.87 5.91
N LEU A 360 -26.14 5.79 4.60
CA LEU A 360 -27.08 6.20 3.56
C LEU A 360 -28.43 5.48 3.71
N ARG A 361 -28.41 4.16 3.89
CA ARG A 361 -29.65 3.37 4.06
C ARG A 361 -30.42 3.76 5.33
N ARG A 362 -29.72 4.07 6.42
CA ARG A 362 -30.33 4.58 7.67
C ARG A 362 -30.98 5.93 7.44
N ASP A 363 -30.27 6.86 6.80
CA ASP A 363 -30.72 8.22 6.61
C ASP A 363 -31.92 8.29 5.65
N LEU A 364 -31.93 7.48 4.57
CA LEU A 364 -33.10 7.31 3.70
C LEU A 364 -34.30 6.76 4.47
N ARG A 365 -34.12 5.79 5.36
CA ARG A 365 -35.20 5.28 6.21
C ARG A 365 -35.71 6.32 7.19
N ARG A 366 -34.81 7.14 7.76
CA ARG A 366 -35.17 8.22 8.70
C ARG A 366 -36.03 9.29 8.04
N VAL A 367 -35.86 9.54 6.76
CA VAL A 367 -36.75 10.43 5.98
C VAL A 367 -38.17 9.85 5.94
N MET A 368 -38.31 8.52 5.81
CA MET A 368 -39.63 7.87 5.74
C MET A 368 -40.24 7.60 7.12
N HIS A 369 -39.41 7.37 8.14
CA HIS A 369 -39.82 7.02 9.50
C HIS A 369 -39.01 7.85 10.51
N SER A 370 -39.40 9.13 10.65
CA SER A 370 -38.63 10.16 11.40
C SER A 370 -38.40 9.85 12.88
N ARG A 371 -39.21 8.98 13.48
CA ARG A 371 -39.09 8.57 14.91
C ARG A 371 -38.27 7.31 15.12
N GLU A 372 -37.80 6.64 14.06
CA GLU A 372 -37.04 5.41 14.17
C GLU A 372 -35.56 5.73 14.47
N VAL A 373 -35.05 5.27 15.62
CA VAL A 373 -33.65 5.37 16.02
C VAL A 373 -32.99 4.00 15.82
N ARG A 374 -32.27 3.80 14.71
CA ARG A 374 -31.47 2.59 14.48
C ARG A 374 -29.98 2.90 14.54
N PRO A 375 -29.25 2.26 15.47
CA PRO A 375 -27.79 2.37 15.48
C PRO A 375 -27.20 1.62 14.28
N ILE A 376 -26.14 2.17 13.70
CA ILE A 376 -25.31 1.45 12.71
C ILE A 376 -24.48 0.41 13.45
N THR A 377 -24.45 -0.81 12.94
CA THR A 377 -23.63 -1.88 13.46
C THR A 377 -22.66 -2.39 12.40
N LEU A 378 -21.46 -2.81 12.79
CA LEU A 378 -20.49 -3.51 11.96
C LEU A 378 -20.00 -4.73 12.74
N ASP A 379 -20.03 -5.90 12.14
CA ASP A 379 -19.70 -7.18 12.80
C ASP A 379 -20.44 -7.39 14.14
N GLY A 380 -21.71 -6.92 14.26
CA GLY A 380 -22.52 -7.00 15.47
C GLY A 380 -22.23 -5.93 16.52
N HIS A 381 -21.20 -5.09 16.35
CA HIS A 381 -20.85 -4.01 17.27
C HIS A 381 -21.46 -2.68 16.83
N ARG A 382 -21.96 -1.90 17.78
CA ARG A 382 -22.48 -0.54 17.51
C ARG A 382 -21.33 0.39 17.12
N VAL A 383 -21.52 1.14 16.03
CA VAL A 383 -20.59 2.17 15.57
C VAL A 383 -21.09 3.53 16.06
N THR A 384 -20.20 4.35 16.63
CA THR A 384 -20.54 5.70 17.12
C THR A 384 -20.78 6.66 15.94
N GLU A 385 -21.61 7.68 16.15
CA GLU A 385 -21.86 8.71 15.14
C GLU A 385 -20.58 9.48 14.78
N GLU A 386 -19.67 9.66 15.73
CA GLU A 386 -18.35 10.26 15.50
C GLU A 386 -17.54 9.47 14.49
N THR A 387 -17.57 8.13 14.58
CA THR A 387 -16.88 7.26 13.61
C THR A 387 -17.50 7.38 12.23
N VAL A 388 -18.84 7.40 12.12
CA VAL A 388 -19.54 7.57 10.84
C VAL A 388 -19.21 8.93 10.22
N SER A 389 -19.24 10.00 11.00
CA SER A 389 -18.85 11.34 10.57
C SER A 389 -17.39 11.38 10.09
N SER A 390 -16.47 10.78 10.84
CA SER A 390 -15.05 10.72 10.46
C SER A 390 -14.83 9.99 9.13
N VAL A 391 -15.58 8.89 8.87
CA VAL A 391 -15.54 8.17 7.60
C VAL A 391 -16.08 9.03 6.45
N SER A 392 -17.13 9.80 6.68
CA SER A 392 -17.68 10.72 5.68
C SER A 392 -16.70 11.86 5.34
N VAL A 393 -16.06 12.45 6.35
CA VAL A 393 -15.02 13.48 6.17
C VAL A 393 -13.82 12.91 5.41
N PHE A 394 -13.38 11.70 5.77
CA PHE A 394 -12.29 11.02 5.05
C PHE A 394 -12.64 10.83 3.57
N PHE A 395 -13.85 10.34 3.26
CA PHE A 395 -14.28 10.10 1.88
C PHE A 395 -14.35 11.39 1.08
N PHE A 396 -14.86 12.47 1.68
CA PHE A 396 -14.88 13.79 1.05
C PHE A 396 -13.45 14.30 0.77
N ALA A 397 -12.55 14.21 1.74
CA ALA A 397 -11.15 14.60 1.56
C ALA A 397 -10.44 13.77 0.49
N TYR A 398 -10.72 12.46 0.46
CA TYR A 398 -10.18 11.55 -0.56
C TYR A 398 -10.58 11.98 -1.97
N ILE A 399 -11.86 12.28 -2.22
CA ILE A 399 -12.35 12.75 -3.52
C ILE A 399 -11.74 14.13 -3.85
N ALA A 400 -11.71 15.05 -2.89
CA ALA A 400 -11.14 16.39 -3.11
C ALA A 400 -9.66 16.34 -3.49
N ILE A 401 -8.85 15.52 -2.80
CA ILE A 401 -7.41 15.35 -3.11
C ILE A 401 -7.25 14.70 -4.49
N MET A 402 -8.05 13.69 -4.82
CA MET A 402 -8.03 13.05 -6.14
C MET A 402 -8.33 14.05 -7.26
N LEU A 403 -9.36 14.89 -7.11
CA LEU A 403 -9.72 15.90 -8.12
C LEU A 403 -8.65 16.99 -8.24
N LEU A 404 -8.08 17.45 -7.12
CA LEU A 404 -6.96 18.41 -7.13
C LEU A 404 -5.73 17.80 -7.81
N GLY A 405 -5.41 16.52 -7.52
CA GLY A 405 -4.34 15.81 -8.20
C GLY A 405 -4.56 15.72 -9.70
N THR A 406 -5.78 15.36 -10.14
CA THR A 406 -6.15 15.33 -11.56
C THR A 406 -5.94 16.70 -12.22
N LEU A 407 -6.34 17.78 -11.56
CA LEU A 407 -6.15 19.14 -12.06
C LEU A 407 -4.65 19.49 -12.21
N ILE A 408 -3.81 19.15 -11.25
CA ILE A 408 -2.37 19.43 -11.33
C ILE A 408 -1.71 18.58 -12.43
N LEU A 409 -2.07 17.29 -12.52
CA LEU A 409 -1.55 16.40 -13.56
C LEU A 409 -1.95 16.84 -14.98
N SER A 410 -3.10 17.49 -15.13
CA SER A 410 -3.51 18.04 -16.42
C SER A 410 -2.60 19.15 -16.97
N LEU A 411 -1.72 19.74 -16.11
CA LEU A 411 -0.70 20.70 -16.57
C LEU A 411 0.33 20.08 -17.54
N ASP A 412 0.51 18.75 -17.46
CA ASP A 412 1.38 18.02 -18.41
C ASP A 412 0.69 17.74 -19.76
N ASN A 413 -0.51 18.29 -19.98
CA ASN A 413 -1.29 18.15 -21.22
C ASN A 413 -1.56 16.68 -21.62
N ILE A 414 -1.75 15.81 -20.63
CA ILE A 414 -2.13 14.42 -20.81
C ILE A 414 -3.66 14.29 -20.91
N ASP A 415 -4.14 13.21 -21.53
CA ASP A 415 -5.57 12.93 -21.66
C ASP A 415 -6.25 12.87 -20.29
N PHE A 416 -7.52 13.30 -20.23
CA PHE A 416 -8.30 13.33 -18.99
C PHE A 416 -8.38 11.95 -18.32
N THR A 417 -8.53 10.88 -19.10
CA THR A 417 -8.59 9.51 -18.57
C THR A 417 -7.25 9.16 -17.87
N ALA A 418 -6.12 9.51 -18.48
CA ALA A 418 -4.81 9.29 -17.91
C ALA A 418 -4.59 10.14 -16.64
N ALA A 419 -4.91 11.44 -16.65
CA ALA A 419 -4.77 12.33 -15.49
C ALA A 419 -5.65 11.88 -14.32
N PHE A 420 -6.91 11.53 -14.59
CA PHE A 420 -7.87 11.07 -13.59
C PHE A 420 -7.45 9.74 -12.96
N THR A 421 -7.11 8.75 -13.80
CA THR A 421 -6.69 7.43 -13.30
C THR A 421 -5.32 7.46 -12.65
N ALA A 422 -4.38 8.32 -13.09
CA ALA A 422 -3.10 8.54 -12.42
C ALA A 422 -3.29 9.11 -10.99
N SER A 423 -4.19 10.09 -10.82
CA SER A 423 -4.51 10.63 -9.50
C SER A 423 -5.24 9.60 -8.64
N LEU A 424 -6.18 8.85 -9.21
CA LEU A 424 -6.89 7.77 -8.53
C LEU A 424 -5.95 6.67 -8.05
N THR A 425 -5.06 6.19 -8.93
CA THR A 425 -4.12 5.14 -8.57
C THR A 425 -3.11 5.60 -7.53
N ALA A 426 -2.70 6.88 -7.55
CA ALA A 426 -1.81 7.46 -6.55
C ALA A 426 -2.46 7.49 -5.15
N ILE A 427 -3.71 7.98 -5.04
CA ILE A 427 -4.38 8.07 -3.73
C ILE A 427 -4.87 6.71 -3.21
N SER A 428 -5.17 5.76 -4.11
CA SER A 428 -5.56 4.39 -3.76
C SER A 428 -4.35 3.47 -3.55
N ASN A 429 -3.14 3.90 -3.93
CA ASN A 429 -1.90 3.10 -3.94
C ASN A 429 -2.03 1.81 -4.75
N VAL A 430 -2.46 1.89 -6.02
CA VAL A 430 -2.75 0.73 -6.90
C VAL A 430 -1.64 0.44 -7.91
N GLY A 431 -1.02 1.48 -8.49
CA GLY A 431 0.03 1.40 -9.52
C GLY A 431 -0.45 1.78 -10.91
N PRO A 432 -0.97 0.88 -11.73
CA PRO A 432 -1.40 1.19 -13.08
C PRO A 432 -2.72 1.97 -13.11
N GLY A 433 -2.87 2.86 -14.13
CA GLY A 433 -4.10 3.53 -14.50
C GLY A 433 -4.62 3.09 -15.86
N LEU A 434 -5.11 4.02 -16.66
CA LEU A 434 -5.56 3.84 -18.03
C LEU A 434 -4.88 4.86 -18.96
N GLY A 435 -4.83 4.58 -20.25
CA GLY A 435 -4.20 5.43 -21.26
C GLY A 435 -2.69 5.52 -21.08
N ALA A 436 -2.11 6.74 -21.07
CA ALA A 436 -0.68 6.96 -20.95
C ALA A 436 -0.04 6.43 -19.67
N VAL A 437 -0.84 6.11 -18.65
CA VAL A 437 -0.41 5.51 -17.36
C VAL A 437 -0.97 4.09 -17.18
N GLY A 438 -1.32 3.45 -18.32
CA GLY A 438 -1.86 2.08 -18.37
C GLY A 438 -0.88 1.01 -17.89
N PRO A 439 -1.30 -0.27 -17.89
CA PRO A 439 -0.56 -1.39 -17.31
C PRO A 439 0.78 -1.67 -18.01
N THR A 440 0.93 -1.27 -19.28
CA THR A 440 2.16 -1.44 -20.09
C THR A 440 2.99 -0.15 -20.16
N CYS A 441 2.55 0.92 -19.50
CA CYS A 441 3.18 2.24 -19.52
C CYS A 441 3.96 2.51 -18.21
N ASN A 442 4.69 3.63 -18.20
CA ASN A 442 5.41 4.09 -17.02
C ASN A 442 5.17 5.59 -16.80
N PHE A 443 5.56 6.10 -15.63
CA PHE A 443 5.34 7.49 -15.23
C PHE A 443 6.55 8.41 -15.52
N GLY A 444 7.57 7.91 -16.22
CA GLY A 444 8.81 8.64 -16.50
C GLY A 444 8.62 9.92 -17.31
N PHE A 445 7.59 9.98 -18.16
CA PHE A 445 7.28 11.12 -19.03
C PHE A 445 6.69 12.34 -18.28
N LEU A 446 6.20 12.17 -17.06
CA LEU A 446 5.62 13.26 -16.29
C LEU A 446 6.64 14.30 -15.88
N SER A 447 6.21 15.55 -15.75
CA SER A 447 7.03 16.65 -15.24
C SER A 447 7.42 16.43 -13.77
N GLY A 448 8.48 17.11 -13.32
CA GLY A 448 8.91 17.06 -11.92
C GLY A 448 7.82 17.50 -10.93
N ILE A 449 6.98 18.47 -11.30
CA ILE A 449 5.85 18.94 -10.48
C ILE A 449 4.81 17.82 -10.34
N SER A 450 4.43 17.18 -11.43
CA SER A 450 3.47 16.08 -11.45
C SER A 450 3.97 14.86 -10.65
N LYS A 451 5.26 14.52 -10.78
CA LYS A 451 5.89 13.44 -9.98
C LYS A 451 5.89 13.73 -8.48
N LEU A 452 6.23 14.95 -8.08
CA LEU A 452 6.18 15.35 -6.66
C LEU A 452 4.74 15.39 -6.14
N THR A 453 3.78 15.86 -6.94
CA THR A 453 2.36 15.85 -6.60
C THR A 453 1.86 14.42 -6.41
N MET A 454 2.14 13.52 -7.34
CA MET A 454 1.79 12.10 -7.19
C MET A 454 2.43 11.49 -5.96
N SER A 455 3.70 11.76 -5.69
CA SER A 455 4.40 11.29 -4.49
C SER A 455 3.70 11.76 -3.20
N ALA A 456 3.28 13.03 -3.15
CA ALA A 456 2.51 13.56 -2.02
C ALA A 456 1.14 12.88 -1.88
N ILE A 457 0.43 12.63 -2.99
CA ILE A 457 -0.87 11.94 -3.01
C ILE A 457 -0.72 10.48 -2.57
N MET A 458 0.33 9.77 -3.02
CA MET A 458 0.64 8.39 -2.60
C MET A 458 0.85 8.31 -1.08
N LEU A 459 1.61 9.25 -0.50
CA LEU A 459 1.80 9.34 0.94
C LEU A 459 0.50 9.67 1.67
N LEU A 460 -0.34 10.58 1.14
CA LEU A 460 -1.66 10.90 1.69
C LEU A 460 -2.57 9.67 1.70
N GLY A 461 -2.59 8.91 0.61
CA GLY A 461 -3.36 7.66 0.51
C GLY A 461 -2.91 6.63 1.54
N ARG A 462 -1.61 6.36 1.61
CA ARG A 462 -1.01 5.36 2.51
C ARG A 462 -1.21 5.66 3.98
N LEU A 463 -1.06 6.93 4.38
CA LEU A 463 -1.23 7.41 5.75
C LEU A 463 -2.69 7.76 6.09
N GLU A 464 -3.63 7.38 5.22
CA GLU A 464 -5.06 7.65 5.42
C GLU A 464 -5.37 9.14 5.66
N ILE A 465 -4.66 10.02 4.94
CA ILE A 465 -4.86 11.47 4.82
C ILE A 465 -4.53 12.24 6.11
N MET A 466 -5.07 11.84 7.27
CA MET A 466 -5.03 12.62 8.50
C MET A 466 -3.62 12.98 9.00
N PRO A 467 -2.62 12.08 9.07
CA PRO A 467 -1.29 12.39 9.59
C PRO A 467 -0.59 13.51 8.83
N LEU A 468 -0.69 13.52 7.51
CA LEU A 468 -0.07 14.56 6.67
C LEU A 468 -0.84 15.87 6.73
N LEU A 469 -2.18 15.86 6.75
CA LEU A 469 -2.97 17.09 6.91
C LEU A 469 -2.70 17.76 8.26
N VAL A 470 -2.56 16.98 9.34
CA VAL A 470 -2.19 17.51 10.66
C VAL A 470 -0.82 18.20 10.61
N LEU A 471 0.16 17.65 9.87
CA LEU A 471 1.48 18.27 9.71
C LEU A 471 1.40 19.69 9.09
N LEU A 472 0.45 19.91 8.18
CA LEU A 472 0.26 21.19 7.48
C LEU A 472 -0.45 22.26 8.35
N MET A 473 -1.05 21.89 9.48
CA MET A 473 -1.76 22.85 10.34
C MET A 473 -0.80 23.72 11.16
N PRO A 474 -0.84 25.08 11.03
CA PRO A 474 0.04 25.96 11.81
C PRO A 474 -0.12 25.82 13.33
N SER A 475 -1.31 25.46 13.79
CA SER A 475 -1.61 25.22 15.22
C SER A 475 -0.78 24.07 15.83
N VAL A 476 -0.28 23.18 14.99
CA VAL A 476 0.55 22.03 15.41
C VAL A 476 1.95 22.49 15.84
N TRP A 477 2.47 23.52 15.21
CA TRP A 477 3.82 24.04 15.43
C TRP A 477 3.88 25.14 16.50
N ARG A 478 2.75 25.76 16.83
CA ARG A 478 2.67 26.77 17.90
C ARG A 478 2.78 26.09 19.27
N ARG A 479 3.77 26.49 20.09
CA ARG A 479 3.82 26.15 21.52
C ARG A 479 2.62 26.85 22.20
N LYS A 480 1.72 26.08 22.83
CA LYS A 480 0.87 26.58 23.90
C LYS A 480 1.67 26.53 25.19
#